data_ef4bc00f501af9c4585b5ba8f775bba8
#
_entry.id   ef4bc00f501af9c4585b5ba8f775bba8
#
_cell.length_a   1.000
_cell.length_b   1.000
_cell.length_c   1.000
_cell.angle_alpha   90.00
_cell.angle_beta   90.00
_cell.angle_gamma   90.00
#
_symmetry.space_group_name_H-M   'P 1'
#
loop_
_entity.id
_entity.type
_entity.pdbx_description
1 polymer ?
#
loop_
_entity_poly.entity_id
_entity_poly.type
_entity_poly.pdbx_seq_one_letter_code
_entity_poly.pdbx_strand_id
1 'polypeptide(L)'
;MSYIEQILSRTDISNEDTEQLKFIRMHSEGAYVGLLSGLGAIGNIAFWACDNKEYTDNMARTDLHALGEMLMYIPGITAALKFNADEADFAINDREQKKKR
;
A
#
# COMPACT_ATOMS: atom_id res chain seq x y z
N MET A 1 10.02 10.22 -6.91
CA MET A 1 9.76 8.79 -6.61
C MET A 1 10.50 8.40 -5.33
N SER A 2 9.86 7.70 -4.43
CA SER A 2 10.52 7.33 -3.17
C SER A 2 11.41 6.11 -3.35
N TYR A 3 12.49 6.04 -2.55
CA TYR A 3 13.38 4.88 -2.57
C TYR A 3 12.64 3.61 -2.11
N ILE A 4 11.69 3.75 -1.19
CA ILE A 4 10.90 2.61 -0.72
C ILE A 4 10.10 1.99 -1.86
N GLU A 5 9.50 2.85 -2.69
CA GLU A 5 8.76 2.38 -3.86
C GLU A 5 9.66 1.58 -4.79
N GLN A 6 10.88 2.08 -5.06
CA GLN A 6 11.83 1.40 -5.92
C GLN A 6 12.29 0.06 -5.35
N ILE A 7 12.53 0.01 -4.03
CA ILE A 7 12.97 -1.21 -3.35
C ILE A 7 11.89 -2.28 -3.39
N LEU A 8 10.64 -1.89 -3.14
CA LEU A 8 9.52 -2.83 -3.07
C LEU A 8 8.97 -3.22 -4.45
N SER A 9 9.14 -2.36 -5.45
CA SER A 9 8.69 -2.65 -6.82
C SER A 9 9.69 -3.57 -7.49
N ARG A 10 9.33 -4.83 -7.61
CA ARG A 10 10.19 -5.83 -8.24
C ARG A 10 9.89 -5.90 -9.73
N THR A 11 10.93 -5.99 -10.53
CA THR A 11 10.80 -6.04 -11.98
C THR A 11 10.70 -7.45 -12.55
N ASP A 12 11.04 -8.47 -11.76
CA ASP A 12 11.16 -9.84 -12.24
C ASP A 12 10.07 -10.80 -11.79
N ILE A 13 8.97 -10.28 -11.24
CA ILE A 13 7.88 -11.15 -10.77
C ILE A 13 7.22 -11.91 -11.93
N SER A 14 7.32 -11.41 -13.15
CA SER A 14 6.78 -12.10 -14.32
C SER A 14 7.43 -13.47 -14.56
N ASN A 15 8.61 -13.71 -13.98
CA ASN A 15 9.31 -15.00 -14.09
C ASN A 15 8.84 -16.02 -13.07
N GLU A 16 8.04 -15.61 -12.09
CA GLU A 16 7.54 -16.51 -11.07
C GLU A 16 6.49 -17.47 -11.66
N ASP A 17 6.26 -18.60 -11.00
CA ASP A 17 5.23 -19.52 -11.45
C ASP A 17 3.83 -18.91 -11.21
N THR A 18 2.83 -19.50 -11.84
CA THR A 18 1.46 -18.96 -11.81
C THR A 18 0.87 -18.92 -10.41
N GLU A 19 1.14 -19.94 -9.59
CA GLU A 19 0.64 -19.96 -8.21
C GLU A 19 1.29 -18.87 -7.38
N GLN A 20 2.60 -18.64 -7.59
CA GLN A 20 3.31 -17.58 -6.91
C GLN A 20 2.79 -16.20 -7.35
N LEU A 21 2.48 -16.04 -8.64
CA LEU A 21 1.89 -14.79 -9.14
C LEU A 21 0.54 -14.51 -8.51
N LYS A 22 -0.30 -15.54 -8.35
CA LYS A 22 -1.60 -15.39 -7.69
C LYS A 22 -1.44 -15.00 -6.22
N PHE A 23 -0.46 -15.60 -5.55
CA PHE A 23 -0.11 -15.26 -4.17
C PHE A 23 0.31 -13.80 -4.05
N ILE A 24 1.23 -13.35 -4.93
CA ILE A 24 1.71 -11.97 -4.95
C ILE A 24 0.56 -11.00 -5.19
N ARG A 25 -0.29 -11.31 -6.18
CA ARG A 25 -1.45 -10.47 -6.51
C ARG A 25 -2.38 -10.32 -5.31
N MET A 26 -2.75 -11.43 -4.69
CA MET A 26 -3.70 -11.43 -3.58
C MET A 26 -3.17 -10.64 -2.39
N HIS A 27 -1.92 -10.91 -1.99
CA HIS A 27 -1.34 -10.27 -0.81
C HIS A 27 -0.98 -8.80 -1.06
N SER A 28 -0.48 -8.47 -2.27
CA SER A 28 -0.17 -7.08 -2.61
C SER A 28 -1.43 -6.23 -2.69
N GLU A 29 -2.47 -6.76 -3.31
CA GLU A 29 -3.76 -6.06 -3.43
C GLU A 29 -4.42 -5.90 -2.07
N GLY A 30 -4.41 -6.96 -1.24
CA GLY A 30 -4.94 -6.89 0.11
C GLY A 30 -4.21 -5.89 0.98
N ALA A 31 -2.89 -5.84 0.89
CA ALA A 31 -2.09 -4.86 1.64
C ALA A 31 -2.37 -3.43 1.16
N TYR A 32 -2.48 -3.22 -0.15
CA TYR A 32 -2.81 -1.91 -0.72
C TYR A 32 -4.15 -1.41 -0.20
N VAL A 33 -5.18 -2.24 -0.27
CA VAL A 33 -6.53 -1.89 0.19
C VAL A 33 -6.53 -1.65 1.71
N GLY A 34 -5.86 -2.52 2.47
CA GLY A 34 -5.78 -2.40 3.92
C GLY A 34 -5.09 -1.13 4.36
N LEU A 35 -3.99 -0.75 3.70
CA LEU A 35 -3.27 0.49 4.02
C LEU A 35 -4.13 1.72 3.74
N LEU A 36 -4.85 1.75 2.62
CA LEU A 36 -5.75 2.86 2.29
C LEU A 36 -6.89 2.95 3.29
N SER A 37 -7.48 1.83 3.68
CA SER A 37 -8.56 1.79 4.68
C SER A 37 -8.06 2.30 6.03
N GLY A 38 -6.85 1.87 6.43
CA GLY A 38 -6.23 2.31 7.67
C GLY A 38 -5.97 3.80 7.68
N LEU A 39 -5.46 4.35 6.58
CA LEU A 39 -5.23 5.79 6.46
C LEU A 39 -6.53 6.56 6.58
N GLY A 40 -7.61 6.07 5.98
CA GLY A 40 -8.92 6.67 6.10
C GLY A 40 -9.42 6.67 7.54
N ALA A 41 -9.23 5.56 8.24
CA ALA A 41 -9.62 5.44 9.65
C ALA A 41 -8.84 6.40 10.54
N ILE A 42 -7.51 6.52 10.31
CA ILE A 42 -6.67 7.47 11.03
C ILE A 42 -7.15 8.89 10.82
N GLY A 43 -7.47 9.25 9.57
CA GLY A 43 -8.00 10.58 9.26
C GLY A 43 -9.30 10.88 9.99
N ASN A 44 -10.20 9.90 10.05
CA ASN A 44 -11.47 10.04 10.73
C ASN A 44 -11.26 10.23 12.25
N ILE A 45 -10.40 9.42 12.84
CA ILE A 45 -10.08 9.51 14.27
C ILE A 45 -9.45 10.87 14.60
N ALA A 46 -8.51 11.32 13.77
CA ALA A 46 -7.83 12.60 13.96
C ALA A 46 -8.83 13.78 13.89
N PHE A 47 -9.77 13.72 12.95
CA PHE A 47 -10.78 14.74 12.77
C PHE A 47 -11.60 14.92 14.07
N TRP A 48 -12.07 13.81 14.65
CA TRP A 48 -12.89 13.86 15.86
C TRP A 48 -12.05 14.15 17.11
N ALA A 49 -10.78 13.77 17.13
CA ALA A 49 -9.89 14.07 18.26
C ALA A 49 -9.73 15.57 18.46
N CYS A 50 -9.77 16.36 17.39
CA CYS A 50 -9.66 17.82 17.47
C CYS A 50 -10.78 18.47 18.26
N ASP A 51 -11.93 17.81 18.38
CA ASP A 51 -13.08 18.32 19.15
C ASP A 51 -12.99 17.95 20.62
N ASN A 52 -12.02 17.16 21.03
CA ASN A 52 -11.86 16.74 22.42
C ASN A 52 -10.96 17.71 23.18
N LYS A 53 -11.52 18.35 24.20
CA LYS A 53 -10.80 19.36 24.99
C LYS A 53 -9.63 18.79 25.79
N GLU A 54 -9.66 17.50 26.09
CA GLU A 54 -8.57 16.85 26.83
C GLU A 54 -7.38 16.54 25.92
N TYR A 55 -7.59 16.60 24.61
CA TYR A 55 -6.54 16.42 23.63
C TYR A 55 -5.88 17.78 23.39
N THR A 56 -4.76 18.02 24.06
CA THR A 56 -4.12 19.33 24.05
C THR A 56 -3.41 19.63 22.74
N ASP A 57 -3.17 20.91 22.48
CA ASP A 57 -2.43 21.35 21.29
C ASP A 57 -1.05 20.71 21.21
N ASN A 58 -0.39 20.54 22.36
CA ASN A 58 0.93 19.95 22.40
C ASN A 58 0.88 18.46 22.04
N MET A 59 -0.12 17.75 22.55
CA MET A 59 -0.34 16.35 22.18
C MET A 59 -0.62 16.21 20.69
N ALA A 60 -1.47 17.09 20.18
CA ALA A 60 -1.82 17.08 18.76
C ALA A 60 -0.62 17.33 17.86
N ARG A 61 0.25 18.27 18.26
CA ARG A 61 1.46 18.58 17.49
C ARG A 61 2.43 17.41 17.46
N THR A 62 2.62 16.74 18.59
CA THR A 62 3.49 15.58 18.69
C THR A 62 2.97 14.43 17.80
N ASP A 63 1.68 14.17 17.90
CA ASP A 63 1.04 13.11 17.11
C ASP A 63 1.07 13.42 15.62
N LEU A 64 0.82 14.68 15.26
CA LEU A 64 0.82 15.10 13.87
C LEU A 64 2.23 14.97 13.26
N HIS A 65 3.27 15.28 14.03
CA HIS A 65 4.64 15.11 13.58
C HIS A 65 4.95 13.64 13.29
N ALA A 66 4.57 12.75 14.22
CA ALA A 66 4.78 11.31 14.03
C ALA A 66 4.00 10.77 12.84
N LEU A 67 2.75 11.23 12.68
CA LEU A 67 1.91 10.86 11.54
C LEU A 67 2.53 11.34 10.24
N GLY A 68 3.05 12.56 10.23
CA GLY A 68 3.72 13.12 9.06
C GLY A 68 4.93 12.31 8.63
N GLU A 69 5.73 11.85 9.57
CA GLU A 69 6.87 10.98 9.26
C GLU A 69 6.41 9.70 8.59
N MET A 70 5.38 9.05 9.14
CA MET A 70 4.83 7.83 8.55
C MET A 70 4.29 8.09 7.15
N LEU A 71 3.55 9.18 6.98
CA LEU A 71 2.91 9.51 5.71
C LEU A 71 3.90 9.85 4.60
N MET A 72 5.15 10.18 4.95
CA MET A 72 6.18 10.39 3.94
C MET A 72 6.53 9.07 3.23
N TYR A 73 6.36 7.94 3.89
CA TYR A 73 6.74 6.63 3.34
C TYR A 73 5.57 5.84 2.79
N ILE A 74 4.38 5.98 3.40
CA ILE A 74 3.22 5.16 3.06
C ILE A 74 2.82 5.23 1.58
N PRO A 75 2.77 6.41 0.93
CA PRO A 75 2.39 6.44 -0.49
C PRO A 75 3.32 5.63 -1.38
N GLY A 76 4.63 5.68 -1.13
CA GLY A 76 5.59 4.89 -1.90
C GLY A 76 5.43 3.39 -1.67
N ILE A 77 5.20 2.98 -0.42
CA ILE A 77 4.95 1.58 -0.10
C ILE A 77 3.66 1.09 -0.78
N THR A 78 2.61 1.90 -0.71
CA THR A 78 1.31 1.58 -1.31
C THR A 78 1.43 1.47 -2.84
N ALA A 79 2.15 2.39 -3.46
CA ALA A 79 2.38 2.38 -4.90
C ALA A 79 3.16 1.13 -5.33
N ALA A 80 4.16 0.73 -4.56
CA ALA A 80 4.95 -0.47 -4.83
C ALA A 80 4.09 -1.74 -4.75
N LEU A 81 3.22 -1.81 -3.74
CA LEU A 81 2.32 -2.96 -3.59
C LEU A 81 1.34 -3.05 -4.75
N LYS A 82 0.81 -1.91 -5.18
CA LYS A 82 -0.09 -1.87 -6.33
C LYS A 82 0.63 -2.30 -7.60
N PHE A 83 1.85 -1.80 -7.79
CA PHE A 83 2.68 -2.18 -8.94
C PHE A 83 2.89 -3.70 -8.98
N ASN A 84 3.23 -4.30 -7.84
CA ASN A 84 3.43 -5.74 -7.76
C ASN A 84 2.15 -6.52 -8.07
N ALA A 85 1.01 -6.04 -7.57
CA ALA A 85 -0.28 -6.65 -7.85
C ALA A 85 -0.62 -6.59 -9.35
N ASP A 86 -0.41 -5.43 -9.97
CA ASP A 86 -0.69 -5.22 -11.39
C ASP A 86 0.22 -6.07 -12.27
N GLU A 87 1.50 -6.17 -11.92
CA GLU A 87 2.45 -6.99 -12.66
C GLU A 87 2.09 -8.48 -12.56
N ALA A 88 1.70 -8.94 -11.37
CA ALA A 88 1.28 -10.32 -11.18
C ALA A 88 0.00 -10.62 -11.97
N ASP A 89 -0.95 -9.69 -11.95
CA ASP A 89 -2.21 -9.82 -12.68
C ASP A 89 -1.97 -9.90 -14.18
N PHE A 90 -1.12 -9.01 -14.70
CA PHE A 90 -0.75 -9.01 -16.10
C PHE A 90 -0.13 -10.35 -16.52
N ALA A 91 0.81 -10.85 -15.71
CA ALA A 91 1.50 -12.10 -16.02
C ALA A 91 0.52 -13.29 -16.01
N ILE A 92 -0.42 -13.32 -15.06
CA ILE A 92 -1.44 -14.39 -15.00
C ILE A 92 -2.31 -14.34 -16.24
N ASN A 93 -2.79 -13.16 -16.59
CA ASN A 93 -3.68 -12.99 -17.75
C ASN A 93 -2.98 -13.35 -19.05
N ASP A 94 -1.70 -12.98 -19.19
CA ASP A 94 -0.90 -13.31 -20.36
C ASP A 94 -0.77 -14.83 -20.54
N ARG A 95 -0.53 -15.55 -19.43
CA ARG A 95 -0.42 -17.02 -19.47
C ARG A 95 -1.74 -17.67 -19.82
N GLU A 96 -2.86 -17.15 -19.30
CA GLU A 96 -4.18 -17.67 -19.64
C GLU A 96 -4.51 -17.47 -21.10
N GLN A 97 -4.15 -16.32 -21.68
CA GLN A 97 -4.34 -16.05 -23.10
C GLN A 97 -3.56 -17.03 -23.96
N LYS A 98 -2.32 -17.32 -23.59
CA LYS A 98 -1.45 -18.26 -24.32
C LYS A 98 -2.00 -19.68 -24.29
N LYS A 99 -2.63 -20.09 -23.20
CA LYS A 99 -3.24 -21.41 -23.09
C LYS A 99 -4.43 -21.59 -24.00
N LYS A 100 -5.12 -20.50 -24.35
CA LYS A 100 -6.33 -20.54 -25.22
C LYS A 100 -6.00 -20.57 -26.70
N ARG A 101 -4.74 -20.43 -27.07
CA ARG A 101 -4.31 -20.45 -28.48
C ARG A 101 -4.05 -21.87 -28.98
#